data_9eea619e9777aaf0d9b27c4806af58a2
#
_entry.id   9eea619e9777aaf0d9b27c4806af58a2
#
_cell.length_a   1.000
_cell.length_b   1.000
_cell.length_c   1.000
_cell.angle_alpha   90.00
_cell.angle_beta   90.00
_cell.angle_gamma   90.00
#
_symmetry.space_group_name_H-M   'P 1'
#
loop_
_entity.id
_entity.type
_entity.pdbx_description
1 polymer ?
#
loop_
_entity_poly.entity_id
_entity_poly.type
_entity_poly.pdbx_seq_one_letter_code
_entity_poly.pdbx_strand_id
1 'polypeptide(L)'
;QTYTGLYEPVKPLADALDKLQAEKGLDIDIHVDGASGGFLAPFCAPDMLWDFRLPRVKSISTSGHKFGLAPLGVGWVVWRETKDLPESLIFHVNYLGGDLPTFALNFSRPAGQVICQYYNLLRLGKEGYQRIHSDCYNTARMLADGLQQIGPFDMIHSGREQDGIPAVTW
;
A
#
# COMPACT_ATOMS: atom_id res chain seq x y z
N GLN A 1 -0.94 8.27 5.41
CA GLN A 1 -1.84 8.50 6.56
C GLN A 1 -3.26 8.81 6.13
N THR A 2 -4.24 8.30 6.86
CA THR A 2 -5.66 8.44 6.49
C THR A 2 -6.13 9.89 6.52
N TYR A 3 -5.68 10.69 7.48
CA TYR A 3 -6.15 12.07 7.67
C TYR A 3 -5.37 13.10 6.85
N THR A 4 -4.05 12.94 6.75
CA THR A 4 -3.22 13.91 6.05
C THR A 4 -3.04 13.60 4.57
N GLY A 5 -3.21 12.35 4.15
CA GLY A 5 -2.90 11.88 2.81
C GLY A 5 -1.41 11.71 2.51
N LEU A 6 -0.53 12.12 3.43
CA LEU A 6 0.93 12.05 3.25
C LEU A 6 1.46 10.61 3.35
N TYR A 7 2.54 10.33 2.64
CA TYR A 7 3.28 9.08 2.79
C TYR A 7 4.13 9.09 4.06
N GLU A 8 4.30 7.90 4.66
CA GLU A 8 5.21 7.72 5.77
C GLU A 8 6.66 7.57 5.30
N PRO A 9 7.64 8.08 6.07
CA PRO A 9 9.05 8.07 5.68
C PRO A 9 9.72 6.70 5.91
N VAL A 10 9.37 5.67 5.13
CA VAL A 10 9.84 4.29 5.33
C VAL A 10 11.35 4.17 5.22
N LYS A 11 11.98 4.84 4.24
CA LYS A 11 13.45 4.80 4.09
C LYS A 11 14.19 5.43 5.29
N PRO A 12 13.84 6.65 5.75
CA PRO A 12 14.42 7.20 6.98
C PRO A 12 14.20 6.32 8.22
N LEU A 13 13.02 5.67 8.33
CA LEU A 13 12.77 4.74 9.42
C LEU A 13 13.68 3.52 9.34
N ALA A 14 13.86 2.94 8.15
CA ALA A 14 14.77 1.81 7.95
C ALA A 14 16.21 2.17 8.35
N ASP A 15 16.70 3.36 7.97
CA ASP A 15 18.04 3.83 8.35
C ASP A 15 18.19 4.02 9.86
N ALA A 16 17.16 4.53 10.53
CA ALA A 16 17.16 4.68 11.98
C ALA A 16 17.20 3.33 12.69
N LEU A 17 16.50 2.32 12.17
CA LEU A 17 16.52 0.96 12.69
C LEU A 17 17.86 0.26 12.45
N ASP A 18 18.53 0.51 11.29
CA ASP A 18 19.89 0.02 11.04
C ASP A 18 20.88 0.58 12.05
N LYS A 19 20.78 1.87 12.36
CA LYS A 19 21.59 2.51 13.40
C LYS A 19 21.30 1.93 14.79
N LEU A 20 20.02 1.73 15.11
CA LEU A 20 19.61 1.13 16.40
C LEU A 20 20.17 -0.30 16.56
N GLN A 21 20.15 -1.09 15.50
CA GLN A 21 20.74 -2.43 15.50
C GLN A 21 22.25 -2.37 15.74
N ALA A 22 22.96 -1.48 15.06
CA ALA A 22 24.39 -1.31 15.25
C ALA A 22 24.77 -0.86 16.66
N GLU A 23 23.99 0.02 17.29
CA GLU A 23 24.26 0.58 18.60
C GLU A 23 23.80 -0.32 19.77
N LYS A 24 22.67 -1.03 19.61
CA LYS A 24 22.00 -1.75 20.69
C LYS A 24 21.74 -3.23 20.41
N GLY A 25 22.06 -3.72 19.23
CA GLY A 25 21.80 -5.11 18.83
C GLY A 25 20.32 -5.44 18.61
N LEU A 26 19.45 -4.44 18.52
CA LEU A 26 18.02 -4.63 18.32
C LEU A 26 17.71 -4.72 16.82
N ASP A 27 17.39 -5.92 16.36
CA ASP A 27 17.00 -6.17 14.98
C ASP A 27 15.46 -6.13 14.84
N ILE A 28 14.95 -5.09 14.21
CA ILE A 28 13.51 -4.81 14.10
C ILE A 28 13.12 -4.72 12.63
N ASP A 29 12.21 -5.56 12.22
CA ASP A 29 11.65 -5.59 10.87
C ASP A 29 10.54 -4.54 10.67
N ILE A 30 10.26 -4.23 9.41
CA ILE A 30 9.22 -3.27 9.02
C ILE A 30 8.08 -4.01 8.30
N HIS A 31 6.86 -3.79 8.77
CA HIS A 31 5.65 -3.98 7.97
C HIS A 31 5.20 -2.64 7.42
N VAL A 32 4.93 -2.58 6.12
CA VAL A 32 4.39 -1.37 5.49
C VAL A 32 2.89 -1.51 5.29
N ASP A 33 2.11 -0.69 5.97
CA ASP A 33 0.70 -0.52 5.64
C ASP A 33 0.55 0.41 4.44
N GLY A 34 0.56 -0.19 3.26
CA GLY A 34 0.34 0.46 1.98
C GLY A 34 -1.12 0.45 1.53
N ALA A 35 -2.09 0.43 2.47
CA ALA A 35 -3.50 0.28 2.14
C ALA A 35 -3.98 1.22 1.03
N SER A 36 -3.52 2.45 1.01
CA SER A 36 -3.78 3.42 -0.08
C SER A 36 -2.59 3.52 -1.04
N GLY A 37 -1.40 3.83 -0.52
CA GLY A 37 -0.21 4.13 -1.33
C GLY A 37 0.36 2.95 -2.10
N GLY A 38 0.10 1.71 -1.68
CA GLY A 38 0.67 0.52 -2.31
C GLY A 38 0.25 0.28 -3.76
N PHE A 39 -0.88 0.84 -4.20
CA PHE A 39 -1.30 0.86 -5.60
C PHE A 39 -1.09 2.22 -6.30
N LEU A 40 -0.45 3.18 -5.64
CA LEU A 40 -0.12 4.50 -6.21
C LEU A 40 1.38 4.65 -6.46
N ALA A 41 2.19 4.47 -5.41
CA ALA A 41 3.62 4.71 -5.45
C ALA A 41 4.37 3.92 -6.55
N PRO A 42 4.07 2.64 -6.83
CA PRO A 42 4.72 1.92 -7.91
C PRO A 42 4.54 2.52 -9.30
N PHE A 43 3.46 3.28 -9.49
CA PHE A 43 3.09 3.86 -10.78
C PHE A 43 3.45 5.34 -10.88
N CYS A 44 3.27 6.11 -9.81
CA CYS A 44 3.39 7.57 -9.82
C CYS A 44 4.63 8.11 -9.10
N ALA A 45 5.24 7.32 -8.22
CA ALA A 45 6.47 7.66 -7.50
C ALA A 45 7.45 6.46 -7.47
N PRO A 46 7.86 5.91 -8.63
CA PRO A 46 8.61 4.65 -8.71
C PRO A 46 9.99 4.71 -8.05
N ASP A 47 10.58 5.91 -7.95
CA ASP A 47 11.91 6.10 -7.35
C ASP A 47 11.87 6.19 -5.83
N MET A 48 10.69 6.36 -5.23
CA MET A 48 10.54 6.39 -3.78
C MET A 48 10.83 5.02 -3.18
N LEU A 49 11.72 4.99 -2.18
CA LEU A 49 12.12 3.77 -1.47
C LEU A 49 11.20 3.54 -0.26
N TRP A 50 10.29 2.60 -0.37
CA TRP A 50 9.33 2.25 0.68
C TRP A 50 9.00 0.76 0.72
N ASP A 51 9.41 0.02 -0.31
CA ASP A 51 9.03 -1.37 -0.58
C ASP A 51 10.16 -2.36 -0.29
N PHE A 52 10.07 -3.55 -0.84
CA PHE A 52 11.06 -4.61 -0.68
C PHE A 52 12.47 -4.30 -1.21
N ARG A 53 12.71 -3.14 -1.82
CA ARG A 53 14.08 -2.64 -2.07
C ARG A 53 14.81 -2.30 -0.77
N LEU A 54 14.06 -2.10 0.33
CA LEU A 54 14.62 -1.94 1.67
C LEU A 54 14.65 -3.30 2.37
N PRO A 55 15.83 -3.80 2.82
CA PRO A 55 15.97 -5.14 3.41
C PRO A 55 15.10 -5.38 4.65
N ARG A 56 14.84 -4.33 5.44
CA ARG A 56 14.00 -4.40 6.65
C ARG A 56 12.51 -4.57 6.37
N VAL A 57 12.05 -4.23 5.18
CA VAL A 57 10.64 -4.43 4.82
C VAL A 57 10.40 -5.92 4.58
N LYS A 58 9.65 -6.56 5.48
CA LYS A 58 9.34 -8.00 5.45
C LYS A 58 7.95 -8.29 4.91
N SER A 59 7.03 -7.35 5.09
CA SER A 59 5.69 -7.50 4.57
C SER A 59 5.07 -6.16 4.19
N ILE A 60 4.15 -6.20 3.23
CA ILE A 60 3.41 -5.03 2.74
C ILE A 60 1.95 -5.42 2.63
N SER A 61 1.06 -4.65 3.25
CA SER A 61 -0.38 -4.74 2.99
C SER A 61 -0.82 -3.64 2.03
N THR A 62 -1.80 -3.95 1.17
CA THR A 62 -2.42 -2.95 0.29
C THR A 62 -3.87 -3.29 0.00
N SER A 63 -4.72 -2.26 -0.15
CA SER A 63 -6.14 -2.44 -0.45
C SER A 63 -6.40 -2.39 -1.95
N GLY A 64 -6.80 -3.52 -2.53
CA GLY A 64 -7.18 -3.59 -3.94
C GLY A 64 -8.43 -2.77 -4.25
N HIS A 65 -9.31 -2.60 -3.26
CA HIS A 65 -10.56 -1.85 -3.38
C HIS A 65 -10.43 -0.33 -3.18
N LYS A 66 -9.20 0.17 -3.03
CA LYS A 66 -8.89 1.62 -3.05
C LYS A 66 -8.28 1.96 -4.41
N PHE A 67 -7.01 2.31 -4.45
CA PHE A 67 -6.32 2.64 -5.69
C PHE A 67 -5.94 1.43 -6.56
N GLY A 68 -6.22 0.20 -6.09
CA GLY A 68 -6.19 -0.99 -6.94
C GLY A 68 -7.37 -1.10 -7.91
N LEU A 69 -8.37 -0.21 -7.81
CA LEU A 69 -9.52 -0.07 -8.72
C LEU A 69 -10.43 -1.31 -8.77
N ALA A 70 -10.39 -2.15 -7.75
CA ALA A 70 -11.29 -3.29 -7.62
C ALA A 70 -12.52 -2.92 -6.77
N PRO A 71 -13.64 -3.64 -6.90
CA PRO A 71 -14.78 -3.51 -5.99
C PRO A 71 -14.38 -3.79 -4.54
N LEU A 72 -15.14 -3.21 -3.59
CA LEU A 72 -14.90 -3.38 -2.16
C LEU A 72 -14.80 -4.85 -1.75
N GLY A 73 -13.88 -5.15 -0.83
CA GLY A 73 -13.73 -6.47 -0.22
C GLY A 73 -12.49 -7.25 -0.67
N VAL A 74 -11.51 -6.61 -1.31
CA VAL A 74 -10.22 -7.23 -1.62
C VAL A 74 -9.06 -6.43 -1.03
N GLY A 75 -8.17 -7.12 -0.35
CA GLY A 75 -6.90 -6.64 0.15
C GLY A 75 -5.80 -7.67 -0.11
N TRP A 76 -4.58 -7.20 -0.11
CA TRP A 76 -3.40 -8.00 -0.35
C TRP A 76 -2.43 -7.85 0.81
N VAL A 77 -1.81 -8.95 1.19
CA VAL A 77 -0.59 -8.94 1.98
C VAL A 77 0.47 -9.71 1.21
N VAL A 78 1.62 -9.08 1.03
CA VAL A 78 2.77 -9.68 0.35
C VAL A 78 3.90 -9.79 1.36
N TRP A 79 4.48 -10.97 1.46
CA TRP A 79 5.62 -11.26 2.32
C TRP A 79 6.88 -11.33 1.46
N ARG A 80 8.00 -10.83 1.97
CA ARG A 80 9.30 -10.92 1.27
C ARG A 80 9.69 -12.36 1.01
N GLU A 81 9.63 -13.19 2.07
CA GLU A 81 9.96 -14.61 2.02
C GLU A 81 8.93 -15.40 2.83
N THR A 82 8.79 -16.68 2.54
CA THR A 82 7.83 -17.56 3.26
C THR A 82 8.11 -17.60 4.76
N LYS A 83 9.38 -17.56 5.18
CA LYS A 83 9.78 -17.54 6.59
C LYS A 83 9.35 -16.30 7.36
N ASP A 84 9.05 -15.19 6.65
CA ASP A 84 8.60 -13.95 7.28
C ASP A 84 7.12 -14.01 7.68
N LEU A 85 6.36 -14.98 7.15
CA LEU A 85 5.00 -15.28 7.60
C LEU A 85 5.08 -16.15 8.86
N PRO A 86 4.60 -15.67 10.02
CA PRO A 86 4.60 -16.46 11.25
C PRO A 86 3.77 -17.73 11.11
N GLU A 87 4.37 -18.88 11.40
CA GLU A 87 3.72 -20.18 11.32
C GLU A 87 2.47 -20.26 12.24
N SER A 88 2.49 -19.54 13.36
CA SER A 88 1.36 -19.45 14.29
C SER A 88 0.10 -18.81 13.67
N LEU A 89 0.21 -18.15 12.53
CA LEU A 89 -0.92 -17.60 11.79
C LEU A 89 -1.49 -18.57 10.74
N ILE A 90 -0.81 -19.71 10.50
CA ILE A 90 -1.23 -20.68 9.50
C ILE A 90 -2.10 -21.74 10.20
N PHE A 91 -3.33 -21.86 9.76
CA PHE A 91 -4.23 -22.90 10.20
C PHE A 91 -4.17 -24.08 9.23
N HIS A 92 -3.98 -25.28 9.76
CA HIS A 92 -4.04 -26.52 9.00
C HIS A 92 -5.44 -27.10 9.13
N VAL A 93 -6.18 -27.16 8.04
CA VAL A 93 -7.55 -27.64 8.00
C VAL A 93 -7.59 -28.95 7.22
N ASN A 94 -7.92 -30.03 7.89
CA ASN A 94 -8.20 -31.31 7.24
C ASN A 94 -9.65 -31.30 6.71
N TYR A 95 -9.79 -30.81 5.49
CA TYR A 95 -11.10 -30.70 4.83
C TYR A 95 -11.01 -31.36 3.44
N LEU A 96 -12.03 -32.12 3.08
CA LEU A 96 -12.09 -32.88 1.83
C LEU A 96 -10.93 -33.89 1.61
N GLY A 97 -10.37 -34.42 2.70
CA GLY A 97 -9.37 -35.49 2.64
C GLY A 97 -7.93 -35.04 2.38
N GLY A 98 -7.63 -33.77 2.62
CA GLY A 98 -6.26 -33.22 2.49
C GLY A 98 -5.95 -32.17 3.55
N ASP A 99 -4.67 -31.94 3.80
CA ASP A 99 -4.21 -30.83 4.62
C ASP A 99 -4.20 -29.55 3.78
N LEU A 100 -5.03 -28.57 4.16
CA LEU A 100 -5.13 -27.28 3.50
C LEU A 100 -4.61 -26.18 4.43
N PRO A 101 -3.39 -25.68 4.22
CA PRO A 101 -2.88 -24.56 4.98
C PRO A 101 -3.63 -23.27 4.58
N THR A 102 -4.12 -22.53 5.57
CA THR A 102 -4.78 -21.23 5.37
C THR A 102 -4.51 -20.32 6.57
N PHE A 103 -4.45 -19.03 6.36
CA PHE A 103 -4.45 -18.02 7.44
C PHE A 103 -5.69 -17.11 7.38
N ALA A 104 -6.66 -17.49 6.58
CA ALA A 104 -7.91 -16.75 6.47
C ALA A 104 -8.88 -17.14 7.56
N LEU A 105 -9.56 -16.16 8.15
CA LEU A 105 -10.55 -16.38 9.21
C LEU A 105 -11.83 -17.03 8.69
N ASN A 106 -12.16 -16.85 7.41
CA ASN A 106 -13.38 -17.37 6.79
C ASN A 106 -13.06 -18.56 5.89
N PHE A 107 -13.93 -19.56 5.86
CA PHE A 107 -13.81 -20.72 4.96
C PHE A 107 -14.24 -20.36 3.53
N SER A 108 -15.52 -20.10 3.31
CA SER A 108 -16.04 -19.68 2.01
C SER A 108 -15.93 -18.17 1.88
N ARG A 109 -15.31 -17.72 0.80
CA ARG A 109 -15.06 -16.29 0.53
C ARG A 109 -15.51 -15.95 -0.88
N PRO A 110 -16.09 -14.77 -1.09
CA PRO A 110 -16.35 -14.27 -2.43
C PRO A 110 -15.03 -14.02 -3.15
N ALA A 111 -14.90 -14.50 -4.38
CA ALA A 111 -13.71 -14.33 -5.21
C ALA A 111 -13.91 -13.29 -6.33
N GLY A 112 -15.12 -12.74 -6.49
CA GLY A 112 -15.42 -11.80 -7.56
C GLY A 112 -14.49 -10.59 -7.59
N GLN A 113 -14.18 -10.02 -6.43
CA GLN A 113 -13.28 -8.87 -6.30
C GLN A 113 -11.85 -9.22 -6.70
N VAL A 114 -11.38 -10.43 -6.37
CA VAL A 114 -10.06 -10.92 -6.76
C VAL A 114 -9.96 -11.07 -8.28
N ILE A 115 -11.00 -11.62 -8.90
CA ILE A 115 -11.10 -11.74 -10.36
C ILE A 115 -11.12 -10.37 -11.04
N CYS A 116 -11.90 -9.43 -10.50
CA CYS A 116 -11.92 -8.05 -10.99
C CYS A 116 -10.55 -7.36 -10.86
N GLN A 117 -9.86 -7.56 -9.73
CA GLN A 117 -8.50 -7.03 -9.54
C GLN A 117 -7.54 -7.62 -10.58
N TYR A 118 -7.58 -8.92 -10.79
CA TYR A 118 -6.74 -9.60 -11.78
C TYR A 118 -7.03 -9.08 -13.20
N TYR A 119 -8.32 -8.96 -13.56
CA TYR A 119 -8.72 -8.37 -14.84
C TYR A 119 -8.16 -6.96 -15.02
N ASN A 120 -8.28 -6.10 -13.99
CA ASN A 120 -7.75 -4.74 -14.06
C ASN A 120 -6.24 -4.71 -14.25
N LEU A 121 -5.50 -5.58 -13.56
CA LEU A 121 -4.05 -5.68 -13.72
C LEU A 121 -3.67 -6.07 -15.15
N LEU A 122 -4.36 -7.05 -15.74
CA LEU A 122 -4.12 -7.48 -17.13
C LEU A 122 -4.57 -6.44 -18.15
N ARG A 123 -5.74 -5.81 -17.93
CA ARG A 123 -6.36 -4.90 -18.91
C ARG A 123 -5.68 -3.53 -18.96
N LEU A 124 -5.33 -2.99 -17.80
CA LEU A 124 -4.73 -1.67 -17.67
C LEU A 124 -3.21 -1.72 -17.78
N GLY A 125 -2.59 -2.74 -17.17
CA GLY A 125 -1.14 -2.82 -17.05
C GLY A 125 -0.55 -1.62 -16.30
N LYS A 126 0.77 -1.48 -16.33
CA LYS A 126 1.48 -0.39 -15.67
C LYS A 126 1.03 0.98 -16.20
N GLU A 127 0.96 1.13 -17.49
CA GLU A 127 0.62 2.41 -18.15
C GLU A 127 -0.81 2.86 -17.86
N GLY A 128 -1.77 1.93 -17.86
CA GLY A 128 -3.16 2.23 -17.54
C GLY A 128 -3.34 2.68 -16.10
N TYR A 129 -2.72 2.00 -15.14
CA TYR A 129 -2.73 2.43 -13.75
C TYR A 129 -2.07 3.80 -13.58
N GLN A 130 -0.89 4.02 -14.17
CA GLN A 130 -0.18 5.30 -14.11
C GLN A 130 -1.05 6.44 -14.65
N ARG A 131 -1.69 6.26 -15.82
CA ARG A 131 -2.56 7.29 -16.41
C ARG A 131 -3.73 7.63 -15.51
N ILE A 132 -4.47 6.62 -15.02
CA ILE A 132 -5.64 6.85 -14.16
C ILE A 132 -5.22 7.57 -12.86
N HIS A 133 -4.14 7.13 -12.24
CA HIS A 133 -3.68 7.76 -10.99
C HIS A 133 -3.12 9.16 -11.20
N SER A 134 -2.42 9.42 -12.32
CA SER A 134 -1.97 10.77 -12.67
C SER A 134 -3.16 11.72 -12.86
N ASP A 135 -4.25 11.27 -13.44
CA ASP A 135 -5.48 12.07 -13.57
C ASP A 135 -6.10 12.37 -12.19
N CYS A 136 -6.06 11.42 -11.25
CA CYS A 136 -6.47 11.67 -9.86
C CYS A 136 -5.59 12.74 -9.18
N TYR A 137 -4.27 12.68 -9.36
CA TYR A 137 -3.35 13.69 -8.84
C TYR A 137 -3.57 15.07 -9.48
N ASN A 138 -3.80 15.13 -10.80
CA ASN A 138 -4.13 16.37 -11.49
C ASN A 138 -5.39 17.01 -10.91
N THR A 139 -6.42 16.19 -10.65
CA THR A 139 -7.68 16.65 -10.04
C THR A 139 -7.46 17.17 -8.62
N ALA A 140 -6.68 16.48 -7.81
CA ALA A 140 -6.35 16.91 -6.45
C ALA A 140 -5.59 18.25 -6.45
N ARG A 141 -4.58 18.40 -7.31
CA ARG A 141 -3.84 19.67 -7.43
C ARG A 141 -4.74 20.83 -7.89
N MET A 142 -5.60 20.59 -8.88
CA MET A 142 -6.55 21.61 -9.34
C MET A 142 -7.48 22.06 -8.21
N LEU A 143 -7.95 21.13 -7.38
CA LEU A 143 -8.76 21.45 -6.20
C LEU A 143 -7.96 22.25 -5.16
N ALA A 144 -6.71 21.84 -4.87
CA ALA A 144 -5.84 22.55 -3.93
C ALA A 144 -5.59 24.00 -4.37
N ASP A 145 -5.26 24.19 -5.65
CA ASP A 145 -5.05 25.53 -6.23
C ASP A 145 -6.32 26.39 -6.16
N GLY A 146 -7.48 25.79 -6.43
CA GLY A 146 -8.76 26.48 -6.31
C GLY A 146 -9.09 26.92 -4.88
N LEU A 147 -8.83 26.05 -3.89
CA LEU A 147 -9.03 26.38 -2.48
C LEU A 147 -8.13 27.53 -2.03
N GLN A 148 -6.87 27.54 -2.43
CA GLN A 148 -5.94 28.63 -2.11
C GLN A 148 -6.35 29.98 -2.70
N GLN A 149 -7.08 29.99 -3.83
CA GLN A 149 -7.60 31.23 -4.43
C GLN A 149 -8.84 31.78 -3.71
N ILE A 150 -9.60 30.91 -3.01
CA ILE A 150 -10.83 31.31 -2.33
C ILE A 150 -10.55 31.91 -0.96
N GLY A 151 -9.51 31.46 -0.26
CA GLY A 151 -9.24 31.91 1.10
C GLY A 151 -7.89 31.48 1.68
N PRO A 152 -7.58 31.93 2.90
CA PRO A 152 -6.32 31.63 3.56
C PRO A 152 -6.35 30.22 4.19
N PHE A 153 -6.32 29.19 3.38
CA PHE A 153 -6.24 27.82 3.85
C PHE A 153 -4.78 27.40 4.01
N ASP A 154 -4.44 26.85 5.18
CA ASP A 154 -3.12 26.27 5.44
C ASP A 154 -3.10 24.83 4.89
N MET A 155 -2.49 24.65 3.73
CA MET A 155 -2.46 23.36 3.04
C MET A 155 -1.48 22.40 3.72
N ILE A 156 -2.01 21.33 4.32
CA ILE A 156 -1.22 20.21 4.87
C ILE A 156 -0.74 19.30 3.74
N HIS A 157 -1.61 19.03 2.76
CA HIS A 157 -1.31 18.21 1.59
C HIS A 157 -2.05 18.74 0.35
N SER A 158 -1.32 18.94 -0.72
CA SER A 158 -1.84 19.54 -1.97
C SER A 158 -1.89 18.55 -3.15
N GLY A 159 -1.88 17.25 -2.88
CA GLY A 159 -2.01 16.21 -3.90
C GLY A 159 -0.79 16.04 -4.81
N ARG A 160 0.45 16.20 -4.29
CA ARG A 160 1.67 15.91 -5.06
C ARG A 160 2.03 14.43 -4.94
N GLU A 161 2.45 13.82 -6.06
CA GLU A 161 2.73 12.38 -6.15
C GLU A 161 3.85 11.90 -5.21
N GLN A 162 4.86 12.73 -4.98
CA GLN A 162 5.99 12.39 -4.09
C GLN A 162 5.67 12.56 -2.61
N ASP A 163 4.63 13.32 -2.27
CA ASP A 163 4.30 13.65 -0.89
C ASP A 163 3.26 12.71 -0.29
N GLY A 164 2.33 12.20 -1.11
CA GLY A 164 1.22 11.39 -0.61
C GLY A 164 0.28 10.87 -1.69
N ILE A 165 -0.91 10.48 -1.27
CA ILE A 165 -2.00 10.03 -2.15
C ILE A 165 -2.66 11.24 -2.83
N PRO A 166 -3.47 11.06 -3.91
CA PRO A 166 -4.20 12.15 -4.56
C PRO A 166 -5.36 12.64 -3.67
N ALA A 167 -5.01 13.40 -2.65
CA ALA A 167 -5.92 13.99 -1.67
C ALA A 167 -5.52 15.45 -1.41
N VAL A 168 -6.45 16.21 -0.86
CA VAL A 168 -6.23 17.59 -0.43
C VAL A 168 -6.62 17.70 1.03
N THR A 169 -5.72 18.22 1.86
CA THR A 169 -5.95 18.41 3.29
C THR A 169 -5.49 19.80 3.69
N TRP A 170 -6.35 20.52 4.38
CA TRP A 170 -6.12 21.88 4.86
C TRP A 170 -6.63 22.07 6.29
#